data_aae65f4604f64cf3047f9f92cb57f72c
#
_entry.id   aae65f4604f64cf3047f9f92cb57f72c
#
_cell.length_a   1.000
_cell.length_b   1.000
_cell.length_c   1.000
_cell.angle_alpha   90.00
_cell.angle_beta   90.00
_cell.angle_gamma   90.00
#
_symmetry.space_group_name_H-M   'P 1'
#
loop_
_entity.id
_entity.type
_entity.pdbx_description
1 polymer ?
#
loop_
_entity_poly.entity_id
_entity_poly.type
_entity_poly.pdbx_seq_one_letter_code
_entity_poly.pdbx_strand_id
1 'polypeptide(L)'
;MTTSFKHALVFAITMLGSACIAELEPDVGDLRAGTCRPDDSNPDVTVSFKEKIMPLLVRSGSQGGCSCHQPGNRSTPGIDQSGLSLGSYAALMRGGNTSHSTIVIPGDPCGSVIVQKVSNAPPTGSRMPPGGPPFMTPEEIGLLRDWITEGAHDN
;
A
#
# COMPACT_ATOMS: atom_id res chain seq x y z
N MET A 1 81.61 -38.86 -11.65
CA MET A 1 81.33 -37.64 -10.82
C MET A 1 80.17 -36.98 -11.43
N THR A 2 78.99 -37.21 -10.86
CA THR A 2 77.71 -36.76 -11.40
C THR A 2 77.10 -35.72 -10.42
N THR A 3 77.06 -34.48 -10.83
CA THR A 3 76.48 -33.42 -10.09
C THR A 3 75.00 -33.28 -10.50
N SER A 4 74.12 -33.61 -9.56
CA SER A 4 72.65 -33.48 -9.68
C SER A 4 72.25 -32.06 -9.45
N PHE A 5 71.63 -31.46 -10.47
CA PHE A 5 71.01 -30.13 -10.36
C PHE A 5 69.53 -30.27 -9.96
N LYS A 6 69.18 -29.89 -8.71
CA LYS A 6 67.84 -29.86 -8.25
C LYS A 6 67.16 -28.51 -8.66
N HIS A 7 66.22 -28.61 -9.58
CA HIS A 7 65.41 -27.47 -9.93
C HIS A 7 64.34 -27.25 -8.85
N ALA A 8 64.48 -26.17 -8.14
CA ALA A 8 63.38 -25.67 -7.24
C ALA A 8 62.32 -24.97 -8.08
N LEU A 9 61.15 -25.57 -8.15
CA LEU A 9 59.99 -25.00 -8.80
C LEU A 9 59.33 -24.04 -7.83
N VAL A 10 59.47 -22.73 -8.07
CA VAL A 10 58.77 -21.68 -7.30
C VAL A 10 57.36 -21.56 -7.86
N PHE A 11 56.39 -22.03 -7.08
CA PHE A 11 54.97 -21.77 -7.35
C PHE A 11 54.64 -20.34 -6.91
N ALA A 12 54.51 -19.46 -7.90
CA ALA A 12 53.89 -18.16 -7.67
C ALA A 12 52.37 -18.32 -7.56
N ILE A 13 51.86 -18.27 -6.34
CA ILE A 13 50.43 -18.21 -6.08
C ILE A 13 49.97 -16.76 -6.38
N THR A 14 49.39 -16.58 -7.56
CA THR A 14 48.63 -15.33 -7.86
C THR A 14 47.35 -15.34 -7.06
N MET A 15 47.32 -14.52 -6.00
CA MET A 15 46.11 -14.15 -5.31
C MET A 15 45.25 -13.35 -6.28
N LEU A 16 44.28 -14.00 -6.92
CA LEU A 16 43.15 -13.33 -7.56
C LEU A 16 42.33 -12.72 -6.45
N GLY A 17 42.50 -11.42 -6.26
CA GLY A 17 41.58 -10.64 -5.42
C GLY A 17 40.17 -10.80 -5.96
N SER A 18 39.30 -11.47 -5.21
CA SER A 18 37.87 -11.36 -5.39
C SER A 18 37.49 -9.90 -5.13
N ALA A 19 37.39 -9.10 -6.20
CA ALA A 19 36.67 -7.87 -6.15
C ALA A 19 35.24 -8.25 -5.77
N CYS A 20 34.82 -7.91 -4.55
CA CYS A 20 33.40 -7.82 -4.22
C CYS A 20 32.82 -6.82 -5.23
N ILE A 21 32.22 -7.31 -6.29
CA ILE A 21 31.23 -6.56 -7.04
C ILE A 21 30.11 -6.39 -6.01
N ALA A 22 30.10 -5.23 -5.33
CA ALA A 22 28.88 -4.77 -4.71
C ALA A 22 27.88 -4.76 -5.87
N GLU A 23 26.96 -5.69 -5.84
CA GLU A 23 25.83 -5.72 -6.74
C GLU A 23 25.13 -4.39 -6.50
N LEU A 24 25.40 -3.42 -7.37
CA LEU A 24 24.58 -2.24 -7.53
C LEU A 24 23.25 -2.80 -8.04
N GLU A 25 22.40 -3.24 -7.09
CA GLU A 25 20.99 -3.29 -7.39
C GLU A 25 20.64 -1.88 -7.84
N PRO A 26 20.24 -1.70 -9.13
CA PRO A 26 19.69 -0.42 -9.49
C PRO A 26 18.57 -0.17 -8.49
N ASP A 27 18.64 0.97 -7.78
CA ASP A 27 17.52 1.49 -7.01
C ASP A 27 16.40 1.85 -8.03
N VAL A 28 15.88 0.83 -8.66
CA VAL A 28 14.61 0.84 -9.37
C VAL A 28 13.61 0.87 -8.23
N GLY A 29 13.37 2.08 -7.73
CA GLY A 29 12.48 2.37 -6.63
C GLY A 29 11.36 1.35 -6.64
N ASP A 30 11.26 0.61 -5.56
CA ASP A 30 10.55 -0.65 -5.39
C ASP A 30 9.32 -0.69 -6.33
N LEU A 31 9.34 -1.51 -7.39
CA LEU A 31 8.21 -1.69 -8.31
C LEU A 31 6.95 -2.19 -7.58
N ARG A 32 7.11 -2.50 -6.32
CA ARG A 32 6.06 -2.60 -5.31
C ARG A 32 5.79 -1.25 -4.65
N ALA A 33 5.93 -0.14 -5.40
CA ALA A 33 5.41 1.17 -4.99
C ALA A 33 3.90 1.02 -4.76
N GLY A 34 3.55 0.75 -3.53
CA GLY A 34 2.19 0.40 -3.11
C GLY A 34 2.14 -0.64 -1.99
N THR A 35 3.26 -1.26 -1.62
CA THR A 35 3.31 -2.02 -0.38
C THR A 35 3.24 -1.04 0.77
N CYS A 36 2.09 -1.00 1.41
CA CYS A 36 1.89 -0.30 2.66
C CYS A 36 2.93 -0.82 3.67
N ARG A 37 3.57 0.09 4.40
CA ARG A 37 4.44 -0.25 5.53
C ARG A 37 3.78 0.29 6.80
N PRO A 38 3.89 -0.40 7.94
CA PRO A 38 3.38 0.13 9.21
C PRO A 38 3.96 1.50 9.55
N ASP A 39 5.22 1.73 9.21
CA ASP A 39 5.97 2.98 9.48
C ASP A 39 5.49 4.16 8.60
N ASP A 40 4.67 3.90 7.57
CA ASP A 40 4.09 4.96 6.72
C ASP A 40 2.92 5.69 7.40
N SER A 41 2.57 5.33 8.63
CA SER A 41 1.47 5.90 9.42
C SER A 41 2.02 6.61 10.65
N ASN A 42 1.37 7.71 11.04
CA ASN A 42 1.72 8.43 12.26
C ASN A 42 0.66 8.16 13.36
N PRO A 43 0.97 7.36 14.39
CA PRO A 43 0.03 7.04 15.46
C PRO A 43 -0.24 8.20 16.42
N ASP A 44 0.56 9.27 16.36
CA ASP A 44 0.49 10.41 17.29
C ASP A 44 -0.48 11.52 16.80
N VAL A 45 -1.06 11.36 15.61
CA VAL A 45 -2.05 12.31 15.08
C VAL A 45 -3.46 11.80 15.33
N THR A 46 -4.37 12.73 15.62
CA THR A 46 -5.81 12.43 15.70
C THR A 46 -6.50 12.87 14.43
N VAL A 47 -7.01 11.90 13.67
CA VAL A 47 -7.71 12.15 12.41
C VAL A 47 -9.20 11.94 12.60
N SER A 48 -9.98 13.01 12.44
CA SER A 48 -11.43 12.93 12.54
C SER A 48 -12.03 12.20 11.34
N PHE A 49 -12.81 11.15 11.63
CA PHE A 49 -13.58 10.45 10.60
C PHE A 49 -14.56 11.39 9.89
N LYS A 50 -15.35 12.16 10.65
CA LYS A 50 -16.39 13.03 10.10
C LYS A 50 -15.84 14.20 9.30
N GLU A 51 -14.74 14.80 9.78
CA GLU A 51 -14.21 16.03 9.18
C GLU A 51 -13.17 15.77 8.07
N LYS A 52 -12.46 14.63 8.12
CA LYS A 52 -11.36 14.34 7.21
C LYS A 52 -11.62 13.11 6.34
N ILE A 53 -11.96 11.98 6.94
CA ILE A 53 -12.05 10.72 6.22
C ILE A 53 -13.34 10.61 5.41
N MET A 54 -14.49 10.89 6.00
CA MET A 54 -15.77 10.80 5.30
C MET A 54 -15.81 11.72 4.07
N PRO A 55 -15.47 13.02 4.14
CA PRO A 55 -15.44 13.89 2.96
C PRO A 55 -14.49 13.38 1.85
N LEU A 56 -13.35 12.82 2.24
CA LEU A 56 -12.39 12.22 1.31
C LEU A 56 -13.00 11.02 0.55
N LEU A 57 -13.68 10.14 1.27
CA LEU A 57 -14.28 8.94 0.69
C LEU A 57 -15.48 9.23 -0.20
N VAL A 58 -16.35 10.18 0.20
CA VAL A 58 -17.63 10.42 -0.49
C VAL A 58 -17.54 11.37 -1.68
N ARG A 59 -16.43 12.04 -1.89
CA ARG A 59 -16.26 12.92 -3.05
C ARG A 59 -16.37 12.16 -4.36
N SER A 60 -16.61 12.87 -5.45
CA SER A 60 -16.76 12.29 -6.77
C SER A 60 -15.54 11.44 -7.20
N GLY A 61 -15.77 10.38 -7.95
CA GLY A 61 -14.70 9.61 -8.60
C GLY A 61 -13.83 10.45 -9.53
N SER A 62 -14.40 11.48 -10.18
CA SER A 62 -13.64 12.47 -10.96
C SER A 62 -12.70 13.35 -10.14
N GLN A 63 -12.78 13.27 -8.83
CA GLN A 63 -11.90 13.93 -7.85
C GLN A 63 -11.10 12.91 -7.03
N GLY A 64 -11.00 11.67 -7.49
CA GLY A 64 -10.28 10.61 -6.79
C GLY A 64 -11.04 9.98 -5.61
N GLY A 65 -12.34 10.25 -5.46
CA GLY A 65 -13.15 9.73 -4.36
C GLY A 65 -13.95 8.47 -4.73
N CYS A 66 -14.77 8.02 -3.80
CA CYS A 66 -15.49 6.75 -3.86
C CYS A 66 -17.02 6.92 -3.89
N SER A 67 -17.55 8.02 -4.47
CA SER A 67 -18.98 8.35 -4.46
C SER A 67 -19.89 7.28 -5.08
N CYS A 68 -19.37 6.37 -5.90
CA CYS A 68 -20.12 5.22 -6.42
C CYS A 68 -20.60 4.26 -5.31
N HIS A 69 -20.02 4.37 -4.10
CA HIS A 69 -20.42 3.64 -2.91
C HIS A 69 -21.33 4.42 -1.97
N GLN A 70 -21.85 5.60 -2.41
CA GLN A 70 -22.77 6.42 -1.62
C GLN A 70 -24.22 6.01 -1.88
N PRO A 71 -25.00 5.69 -0.84
CA PRO A 71 -26.44 5.49 -0.97
C PRO A 71 -27.14 6.80 -1.36
N GLY A 72 -28.25 6.69 -2.09
CA GLY A 72 -29.06 7.85 -2.49
C GLY A 72 -28.59 8.55 -3.78
N ASN A 73 -27.49 8.19 -4.38
CA ASN A 73 -27.14 8.62 -5.73
C ASN A 73 -28.04 7.94 -6.77
N ARG A 74 -28.25 8.58 -7.94
CA ARG A 74 -29.07 8.01 -9.05
C ARG A 74 -28.52 6.68 -9.55
N SER A 75 -27.24 6.43 -9.38
CA SER A 75 -26.54 5.20 -9.72
C SER A 75 -25.54 4.89 -8.64
N THR A 76 -25.60 3.68 -8.11
CA THR A 76 -24.72 3.18 -7.04
C THR A 76 -23.93 1.96 -7.46
N PRO A 77 -23.20 2.00 -8.62
CA PRO A 77 -22.56 0.80 -9.17
C PRO A 77 -21.55 0.17 -8.21
N GLY A 78 -20.92 0.99 -7.35
CA GLY A 78 -20.02 0.49 -6.33
C GLY A 78 -20.74 -0.35 -5.27
N ILE A 79 -21.92 0.08 -4.80
CA ILE A 79 -22.74 -0.69 -3.86
C ILE A 79 -23.28 -1.95 -4.54
N ASP A 80 -23.85 -1.81 -5.74
CA ASP A 80 -24.49 -2.92 -6.45
C ASP A 80 -23.53 -4.07 -6.74
N GLN A 81 -22.26 -3.75 -7.05
CA GLN A 81 -21.23 -4.73 -7.38
C GLN A 81 -20.53 -5.30 -6.14
N SER A 82 -20.27 -4.48 -5.13
CA SER A 82 -19.44 -4.86 -3.98
C SER A 82 -20.19 -5.04 -2.66
N GLY A 83 -21.42 -4.56 -2.57
CA GLY A 83 -22.16 -4.48 -1.31
C GLY A 83 -21.60 -3.45 -0.31
N LEU A 84 -20.47 -2.78 -0.62
CA LEU A 84 -19.87 -1.77 0.23
C LEU A 84 -20.65 -0.48 0.15
N SER A 85 -21.11 0.03 1.30
CA SER A 85 -21.75 1.34 1.44
C SER A 85 -20.90 2.27 2.28
N LEU A 86 -20.70 3.49 1.79
CA LEU A 86 -20.01 4.58 2.51
C LEU A 86 -20.99 5.60 3.09
N GLY A 87 -22.26 5.22 3.29
CA GLY A 87 -23.29 6.12 3.80
C GLY A 87 -23.17 6.47 5.29
N SER A 88 -22.38 5.70 6.05
CA SER A 88 -22.12 5.95 7.46
C SER A 88 -20.87 5.18 7.90
N TYR A 89 -20.32 5.58 9.07
CA TYR A 89 -19.24 4.83 9.72
C TYR A 89 -19.61 3.35 9.90
N ALA A 90 -20.79 3.07 10.47
CA ALA A 90 -21.22 1.68 10.68
C ALA A 90 -21.37 0.89 9.37
N ALA A 91 -21.77 1.54 8.27
CA ALA A 91 -21.85 0.89 6.96
C ALA A 91 -20.46 0.59 6.38
N LEU A 92 -19.53 1.52 6.52
CA LEU A 92 -18.13 1.31 6.14
C LEU A 92 -17.53 0.13 6.93
N MET A 93 -17.63 0.14 8.26
CA MET A 93 -17.03 -0.90 9.12
C MET A 93 -17.63 -2.30 8.89
N ARG A 94 -18.87 -2.38 8.41
CA ARG A 94 -19.47 -3.67 8.02
C ARG A 94 -18.82 -4.26 6.77
N GLY A 95 -18.30 -3.40 5.88
CA GLY A 95 -17.68 -3.79 4.62
C GLY A 95 -18.66 -4.22 3.53
N GLY A 96 -18.10 -4.76 2.47
CA GLY A 96 -18.82 -5.31 1.33
C GLY A 96 -18.81 -6.84 1.29
N ASN A 97 -19.35 -7.41 0.20
CA ASN A 97 -19.52 -8.84 0.03
C ASN A 97 -18.21 -9.65 0.08
N THR A 98 -17.10 -9.04 -0.35
CA THR A 98 -15.78 -9.70 -0.37
C THR A 98 -14.91 -9.28 0.81
N SER A 99 -14.96 -8.02 1.19
CA SER A 99 -14.09 -7.47 2.23
C SER A 99 -14.59 -7.77 3.64
N HIS A 100 -15.91 -7.82 3.84
CA HIS A 100 -16.48 -7.95 5.18
C HIS A 100 -15.80 -6.99 6.17
N SER A 101 -15.53 -7.44 7.39
CA SER A 101 -14.85 -6.65 8.42
C SER A 101 -13.37 -6.33 8.12
N THR A 102 -12.78 -6.88 7.06
CA THR A 102 -11.41 -6.53 6.66
C THR A 102 -11.34 -5.27 5.82
N ILE A 103 -12.47 -4.64 5.50
CA ILE A 103 -12.49 -3.35 4.80
C ILE A 103 -11.68 -2.29 5.57
N VAL A 104 -11.85 -2.25 6.88
CA VAL A 104 -11.07 -1.46 7.83
C VAL A 104 -10.75 -2.36 9.03
N ILE A 105 -9.48 -2.58 9.30
CA ILE A 105 -8.99 -3.30 10.47
C ILE A 105 -8.35 -2.27 11.40
N PRO A 106 -9.02 -1.87 12.50
CA PRO A 106 -8.46 -0.87 13.41
C PRO A 106 -7.05 -1.26 13.89
N GLY A 107 -6.11 -0.33 13.80
CA GLY A 107 -4.69 -0.55 14.12
C GLY A 107 -3.87 -1.22 13.02
N ASP A 108 -4.50 -1.70 11.94
CA ASP A 108 -3.78 -2.34 10.81
C ASP A 108 -4.15 -1.69 9.46
N PRO A 109 -3.54 -0.57 9.12
CA PRO A 109 -3.81 0.10 7.84
C PRO A 109 -3.39 -0.73 6.63
N CYS A 110 -2.34 -1.55 6.75
CA CYS A 110 -1.83 -2.35 5.64
C CYS A 110 -2.68 -3.58 5.36
N GLY A 111 -3.29 -4.17 6.39
CA GLY A 111 -4.28 -5.24 6.26
C GLY A 111 -5.66 -4.75 5.82
N SER A 112 -5.93 -3.45 5.93
CA SER A 112 -7.22 -2.87 5.59
C SER A 112 -7.43 -2.79 4.08
N VAL A 113 -8.46 -3.47 3.56
CA VAL A 113 -8.76 -3.54 2.13
C VAL A 113 -9.00 -2.16 1.53
N ILE A 114 -9.56 -1.21 2.26
CA ILE A 114 -9.80 0.15 1.76
C ILE A 114 -8.49 0.85 1.37
N VAL A 115 -7.43 0.73 2.18
CA VAL A 115 -6.10 1.28 1.87
C VAL A 115 -5.52 0.62 0.63
N GLN A 116 -5.59 -0.71 0.56
CA GLN A 116 -5.10 -1.46 -0.59
C GLN A 116 -5.84 -1.08 -1.87
N LYS A 117 -7.16 -0.87 -1.80
CA LYS A 117 -8.01 -0.50 -2.96
C LYS A 117 -7.72 0.89 -3.51
N VAL A 118 -7.37 1.85 -2.68
CA VAL A 118 -7.01 3.21 -3.14
C VAL A 118 -5.53 3.34 -3.50
N SER A 119 -4.70 2.37 -3.10
CA SER A 119 -3.27 2.28 -3.43
C SER A 119 -3.04 1.63 -4.80
N ASN A 120 -1.77 1.50 -5.21
CA ASN A 120 -1.39 0.93 -6.52
C ASN A 120 -1.46 -0.61 -6.58
N ALA A 121 -1.68 -1.29 -5.46
CA ALA A 121 -1.68 -2.75 -5.37
C ALA A 121 -3.00 -3.28 -4.76
N PRO A 122 -4.15 -3.15 -5.45
CA PRO A 122 -5.41 -3.66 -4.94
C PRO A 122 -5.37 -5.20 -4.85
N PRO A 123 -5.93 -5.80 -3.77
CA PRO A 123 -5.89 -7.24 -3.56
C PRO A 123 -6.75 -8.00 -4.57
N THR A 124 -7.77 -7.34 -5.11
CA THR A 124 -8.68 -7.87 -6.13
C THR A 124 -9.18 -6.75 -7.03
N GLY A 125 -9.44 -7.04 -8.30
CA GLY A 125 -9.98 -6.10 -9.27
C GLY A 125 -9.12 -4.84 -9.47
N SER A 126 -9.74 -3.73 -9.85
CA SER A 126 -9.04 -2.49 -10.17
C SER A 126 -8.81 -1.61 -8.94
N ARG A 127 -7.80 -0.73 -9.04
CA ARG A 127 -7.63 0.40 -8.12
C ARG A 127 -8.87 1.29 -8.12
N MET A 128 -9.19 1.90 -6.99
CA MET A 128 -10.30 2.84 -6.86
C MET A 128 -9.81 4.30 -6.90
N PRO A 129 -10.60 5.18 -7.56
CA PRO A 129 -11.77 4.91 -8.39
C PRO A 129 -11.40 4.21 -9.71
N PRO A 130 -12.27 3.35 -10.29
CA PRO A 130 -11.91 2.54 -11.48
C PRO A 130 -11.72 3.38 -12.75
N GLY A 131 -12.17 4.62 -12.75
CA GLY A 131 -12.01 5.56 -13.87
C GLY A 131 -10.86 6.56 -13.69
N GLY A 132 -9.99 6.38 -12.67
CA GLY A 132 -8.89 7.31 -12.46
C GLY A 132 -7.88 7.32 -13.62
N PRO A 133 -6.95 8.27 -13.69
CA PRO A 133 -6.78 9.39 -12.76
C PRO A 133 -7.91 10.44 -12.83
N PRO A 134 -8.10 11.27 -11.78
CA PRO A 134 -7.28 11.31 -10.58
C PRO A 134 -7.60 10.18 -9.59
N PHE A 135 -6.58 9.77 -8.85
CA PHE A 135 -6.67 8.88 -7.69
C PHE A 135 -6.49 9.70 -6.40
N MET A 136 -6.68 9.08 -5.24
CA MET A 136 -6.25 9.68 -3.97
C MET A 136 -4.75 9.95 -4.02
N THR A 137 -4.35 11.11 -3.50
CA THR A 137 -2.93 11.48 -3.39
C THR A 137 -2.24 10.67 -2.30
N PRO A 138 -0.90 10.59 -2.29
CA PRO A 138 -0.16 9.94 -1.21
C PRO A 138 -0.51 10.49 0.18
N GLU A 139 -0.72 11.82 0.29
CA GLU A 139 -1.07 12.51 1.53
C GLU A 139 -2.48 12.10 2.01
N GLU A 140 -3.43 11.98 1.08
CA GLU A 140 -4.79 11.53 1.39
C GLU A 140 -4.84 10.05 1.81
N ILE A 141 -4.02 9.22 1.18
CA ILE A 141 -3.84 7.83 1.60
C ILE A 141 -3.15 7.78 2.97
N GLY A 142 -2.21 8.70 3.24
CA GLY A 142 -1.57 8.89 4.54
C GLY A 142 -2.61 9.17 5.64
N LEU A 143 -3.49 10.14 5.43
CA LEU A 143 -4.59 10.46 6.38
C LEU A 143 -5.47 9.24 6.68
N LEU A 144 -5.78 8.44 5.65
CA LEU A 144 -6.58 7.22 5.83
C LEU A 144 -5.83 6.18 6.67
N ARG A 145 -4.52 6.03 6.45
CA ARG A 145 -3.66 5.15 7.24
C ARG A 145 -3.57 5.60 8.70
N ASP A 146 -3.33 6.89 8.92
CA ASP A 146 -3.23 7.47 10.26
C ASP A 146 -4.52 7.24 11.06
N TRP A 147 -5.68 7.52 10.46
CA TRP A 147 -6.98 7.25 11.07
C TRP A 147 -7.15 5.77 11.46
N ILE A 148 -6.73 4.84 10.60
CA ILE A 148 -6.82 3.40 10.88
C ILE A 148 -5.83 3.00 11.98
N THR A 149 -4.61 3.55 11.95
CA THR A 149 -3.55 3.25 12.95
C THR A 149 -3.97 3.67 14.35
N GLU A 150 -4.64 4.81 14.50
CA GLU A 150 -5.15 5.28 15.79
C GLU A 150 -6.42 4.54 16.28
N GLY A 151 -6.91 3.57 15.53
CA GLY A 151 -8.05 2.72 15.92
C GLY A 151 -9.31 2.92 15.13
N ALA A 152 -9.28 3.70 14.04
CA ALA A 152 -10.41 3.95 13.13
C ALA A 152 -11.66 4.45 13.86
N HIS A 153 -11.55 5.44 14.72
CA HIS A 153 -12.64 5.94 15.56
C HIS A 153 -13.71 6.70 14.76
N ASP A 154 -14.99 6.62 15.23
CA ASP A 154 -16.13 7.42 14.74
C ASP A 154 -16.16 8.77 15.48
N ASN A 155 -15.28 9.70 15.14
CA ASN A 155 -15.07 10.99 15.82
C ASN A 155 -15.30 12.20 14.89
#